data_63e689e289915292a01b7f2224c611cf
#
_entry.id   63e689e289915292a01b7f2224c611cf
#
_cell.length_a   1.000
_cell.length_b   1.000
_cell.length_c   1.000
_cell.angle_alpha   90.00
_cell.angle_beta   90.00
_cell.angle_gamma   90.00
#
_symmetry.space_group_name_H-M   'P 1'
#
loop_
_entity.id
_entity.type
_entity.pdbx_description
1 polymer ?
#
loop_
_entity_poly.entity_id
_entity_poly.type
_entity_poly.pdbx_seq_one_letter_code
_entity_poly.pdbx_strand_id
1 'polypeptide(L)'
;PADVATLQRNLIRSHCCGVGDPLGDDVVRLILSLKLMSLGRGASGVRPELVTLIEEMLARGVLPVIPGQGSVGASGDLAPLAHAAAVMIGEGEAFHDGRRLPGGESLRAAGLEPIVLAAKEGLALINGTQVSTALALAGLFRAERALRAAIVTGALSTDAAMGSSAPFAEEIQTLRGHRGQIEVASALRALLDGSAIRESHRENDPRVQDPYCIRCQPQVAGACLDLLRQAARTLRSRRMPPPTTPSSSRTAPWSRAAISTPSPWPSPPIRSRSRLPRSA
;
A
#
# COMPACT_ATOMS: atom_id res chain seq x y z
N PRO A 1 15.75 35.32 -15.07
CA PRO A 1 14.41 34.67 -14.95
C PRO A 1 14.21 33.60 -16.00
N ALA A 2 14.45 33.90 -17.32
CA ALA A 2 14.28 32.91 -18.42
C ALA A 2 15.17 31.67 -18.24
N ASP A 3 16.39 31.85 -17.79
CA ASP A 3 17.36 30.78 -17.54
C ASP A 3 16.87 29.79 -16.45
N VAL A 4 16.19 30.28 -15.41
CA VAL A 4 15.70 29.41 -14.33
C VAL A 4 14.63 28.44 -14.86
N ALA A 5 13.64 28.91 -15.61
CA ALA A 5 12.60 28.05 -16.19
C ALA A 5 13.21 27.00 -17.13
N THR A 6 14.15 27.42 -17.98
CA THR A 6 14.89 26.55 -18.89
C THR A 6 15.69 25.49 -18.12
N LEU A 7 16.38 25.87 -17.05
CA LEU A 7 17.14 24.94 -16.20
C LEU A 7 16.22 23.92 -15.52
N GLN A 8 15.07 24.34 -14.98
CA GLN A 8 14.10 23.42 -14.35
C GLN A 8 13.55 22.42 -15.37
N ARG A 9 13.18 22.89 -16.58
CA ARG A 9 12.70 22.05 -17.68
C ARG A 9 13.77 21.05 -18.14
N ASN A 10 15.01 21.49 -18.31
CA ASN A 10 16.13 20.64 -18.71
C ASN A 10 16.49 19.62 -17.62
N LEU A 11 16.34 19.98 -16.35
CA LEU A 11 16.50 19.05 -15.24
C LEU A 11 15.48 17.87 -15.36
N ILE A 12 14.21 18.16 -15.61
CA ILE A 12 13.19 17.11 -15.82
C ILE A 12 13.56 16.26 -17.04
N ARG A 13 13.83 16.88 -18.18
CA ARG A 13 14.17 16.17 -19.43
C ARG A 13 15.37 15.24 -19.28
N SER A 14 16.43 15.70 -18.64
CA SER A 14 17.67 14.93 -18.46
C SER A 14 17.48 13.69 -17.56
N HIS A 15 16.45 13.68 -16.72
CA HIS A 15 16.13 12.58 -15.83
C HIS A 15 15.03 11.65 -16.38
N CYS A 16 14.36 11.99 -17.49
CA CYS A 16 13.37 11.12 -18.15
C CYS A 16 14.07 9.99 -18.92
N CYS A 17 14.81 9.15 -18.22
CA CYS A 17 15.59 8.06 -18.78
C CYS A 17 15.07 6.65 -18.41
N GLY A 18 13.84 6.58 -17.88
CA GLY A 18 13.18 5.32 -17.55
C GLY A 18 12.88 4.48 -18.80
N VAL A 19 12.89 3.16 -18.66
CA VAL A 19 12.63 2.19 -19.72
C VAL A 19 11.70 1.07 -19.25
N GLY A 20 11.27 0.21 -20.16
CA GLY A 20 10.38 -0.92 -19.87
C GLY A 20 8.91 -0.56 -19.91
N ASP A 21 8.08 -1.53 -19.56
CA ASP A 21 6.62 -1.36 -19.56
C ASP A 21 6.16 -0.31 -18.55
N PRO A 22 5.08 0.42 -18.85
CA PRO A 22 4.52 1.39 -17.92
C PRO A 22 4.05 0.74 -16.61
N LEU A 23 4.18 1.47 -15.50
CA LEU A 23 3.57 1.11 -14.24
C LEU A 23 2.03 1.15 -14.37
N GLY A 24 1.34 0.26 -13.66
CA GLY A 24 -0.12 0.23 -13.64
C GLY A 24 -0.73 1.48 -12.99
N ASP A 25 -1.95 1.81 -13.39
CA ASP A 25 -2.70 2.99 -12.95
C ASP A 25 -2.81 3.09 -11.43
N ASP A 26 -2.99 1.95 -10.76
CA ASP A 26 -3.05 1.86 -9.29
C ASP A 26 -1.76 2.37 -8.64
N VAL A 27 -0.61 2.00 -9.19
CA VAL A 27 0.70 2.43 -8.71
C VAL A 27 0.93 3.91 -9.01
N VAL A 28 0.58 4.37 -10.23
CA VAL A 28 0.72 5.79 -10.64
C VAL A 28 -0.13 6.69 -9.75
N ARG A 29 -1.36 6.31 -9.46
CA ARG A 29 -2.23 7.03 -8.50
C ARG A 29 -1.61 7.11 -7.11
N LEU A 30 -1.00 6.02 -6.62
CA LEU A 30 -0.27 6.02 -5.34
C LEU A 30 0.94 6.96 -5.38
N ILE A 31 1.70 6.98 -6.48
CA ILE A 31 2.86 7.88 -6.66
C ILE A 31 2.43 9.34 -6.56
N LEU A 32 1.42 9.73 -7.33
CA LEU A 32 0.90 11.11 -7.33
C LEU A 32 0.32 11.49 -5.96
N SER A 33 -0.44 10.59 -5.33
CA SER A 33 -1.00 10.81 -3.98
C SER A 33 0.08 11.00 -2.93
N LEU A 34 1.13 10.18 -2.94
CA LEU A 34 2.27 10.30 -2.03
C LEU A 34 3.07 11.58 -2.30
N LYS A 35 3.17 11.98 -3.57
CA LYS A 35 3.84 13.25 -3.95
C LYS A 35 3.03 14.44 -3.47
N LEU A 36 1.72 14.44 -3.69
CA LEU A 36 0.78 15.45 -3.21
C LEU A 36 0.90 15.61 -1.68
N MET A 37 0.84 14.50 -0.94
CA MET A 37 1.01 14.50 0.52
C MET A 37 2.37 15.03 0.98
N SER A 38 3.43 14.77 0.23
CA SER A 38 4.78 15.24 0.55
C SER A 38 4.93 16.75 0.32
N LEU A 39 4.49 17.24 -0.84
CA LEU A 39 4.58 18.65 -1.21
C LEU A 39 3.62 19.52 -0.40
N GLY A 40 2.41 19.03 -0.14
CA GLY A 40 1.38 19.72 0.66
C GLY A 40 1.78 20.02 2.11
N ARG A 41 2.90 19.45 2.58
CA ARG A 41 3.49 19.81 3.88
C ARG A 41 4.16 21.18 3.91
N GLY A 42 4.39 21.78 2.74
CA GLY A 42 5.03 23.09 2.61
C GLY A 42 6.55 23.12 2.83
N ALA A 43 7.19 21.99 3.21
CA ALA A 43 8.62 21.95 3.50
C ALA A 43 9.50 22.03 2.23
N SER A 44 8.97 21.72 1.07
CA SER A 44 9.72 21.69 -0.21
C SER A 44 9.83 23.05 -0.88
N GLY A 45 9.07 24.07 -0.42
CA GLY A 45 9.09 25.43 -0.95
C GLY A 45 8.60 25.53 -2.40
N VAL A 46 7.63 24.71 -2.78
CA VAL A 46 6.92 24.79 -4.08
C VAL A 46 5.71 25.70 -3.97
N ARG A 47 5.30 26.26 -5.09
CA ARG A 47 4.09 27.09 -5.17
C ARG A 47 2.82 26.25 -5.02
N PRO A 48 1.72 26.81 -4.46
CA PRO A 48 0.44 26.12 -4.33
C PRO A 48 -0.10 25.59 -5.66
N GLU A 49 0.09 26.32 -6.76
CA GLU A 49 -0.37 25.94 -8.09
C GLU A 49 0.17 24.59 -8.54
N LEU A 50 1.41 24.25 -8.16
CA LEU A 50 2.01 22.94 -8.44
C LEU A 50 1.31 21.82 -7.68
N VAL A 51 0.94 22.07 -6.44
CA VAL A 51 0.22 21.12 -5.57
C VAL A 51 -1.20 20.92 -6.12
N THR A 52 -1.88 22.01 -6.46
CA THR A 52 -3.22 21.98 -7.07
C THR A 52 -3.21 21.21 -8.40
N LEU A 53 -2.20 21.38 -9.25
CA LEU A 53 -2.11 20.65 -10.50
C LEU A 53 -2.05 19.13 -10.26
N ILE A 54 -1.28 18.64 -9.29
CA ILE A 54 -1.23 17.22 -8.97
C ILE A 54 -2.59 16.72 -8.45
N GLU A 55 -3.27 17.52 -7.61
CA GLU A 55 -4.59 17.21 -7.10
C GLU A 55 -5.62 17.09 -8.24
N GLU A 56 -5.64 18.04 -9.16
CA GLU A 56 -6.53 18.06 -10.32
C GLU A 56 -6.22 16.92 -11.31
N MET A 57 -4.94 16.59 -11.54
CA MET A 57 -4.57 15.43 -12.35
C MET A 57 -5.14 14.14 -11.76
N LEU A 58 -5.05 13.95 -10.44
CA LEU A 58 -5.64 12.79 -9.75
C LEU A 58 -7.16 12.78 -9.86
N ALA A 59 -7.81 13.93 -9.64
CA ALA A 59 -9.27 14.07 -9.67
C ALA A 59 -9.84 13.80 -11.07
N ARG A 60 -9.16 14.28 -12.11
CA ARG A 60 -9.59 14.15 -13.52
C ARG A 60 -9.00 12.93 -14.24
N GLY A 61 -8.24 12.09 -13.54
CA GLY A 61 -7.71 10.85 -14.09
C GLY A 61 -6.63 11.02 -15.15
N VAL A 62 -5.84 12.10 -15.09
CA VAL A 62 -4.63 12.26 -15.91
C VAL A 62 -3.49 11.51 -15.24
N LEU A 63 -3.13 10.37 -15.78
CA LEU A 63 -2.12 9.46 -15.20
C LEU A 63 -0.86 9.43 -16.07
N PRO A 64 0.26 9.99 -15.60
CA PRO A 64 1.52 9.95 -16.33
C PRO A 64 1.95 8.52 -16.70
N VAL A 65 2.46 8.35 -17.92
CA VAL A 65 3.13 7.10 -18.32
C VAL A 65 4.50 7.08 -17.68
N ILE A 66 4.66 6.23 -16.68
CA ILE A 66 5.90 6.09 -15.92
C ILE A 66 6.49 4.70 -16.21
N PRO A 67 7.65 4.62 -16.90
CA PRO A 67 8.34 3.35 -17.13
C PRO A 67 8.70 2.64 -15.82
N GLY A 68 8.57 1.31 -15.80
CA GLY A 68 8.78 0.49 -14.60
C GLY A 68 10.25 0.36 -14.16
N GLN A 69 11.21 0.70 -15.01
CA GLN A 69 12.65 0.59 -14.76
C GLN A 69 13.30 1.97 -14.90
N GLY A 70 14.07 2.39 -13.89
CA GLY A 70 14.76 3.70 -13.95
C GLY A 70 15.17 4.25 -12.59
N SER A 71 14.51 3.87 -11.50
CA SER A 71 14.97 4.26 -10.17
C SER A 71 16.20 3.45 -9.76
N VAL A 72 17.22 4.17 -9.28
CA VAL A 72 18.43 3.55 -8.69
C VAL A 72 18.45 3.66 -7.16
N GLY A 73 17.42 4.28 -6.58
CA GLY A 73 17.25 4.42 -5.13
C GLY A 73 18.25 5.37 -4.45
N ALA A 74 19.15 6.00 -5.20
CA ALA A 74 20.11 6.96 -4.69
C ALA A 74 19.49 8.36 -4.70
N SER A 75 19.39 9.01 -3.55
CA SER A 75 18.72 10.33 -3.36
C SER A 75 17.25 10.36 -3.77
N GLY A 76 16.62 9.22 -3.96
CA GLY A 76 15.22 9.08 -4.35
C GLY A 76 15.01 8.44 -5.72
N ASP A 77 13.77 8.50 -6.19
CA ASP A 77 13.28 7.83 -7.40
C ASP A 77 13.26 8.81 -8.59
N LEU A 78 14.42 9.41 -8.94
CA LEU A 78 14.48 10.58 -9.82
C LEU A 78 13.89 10.33 -11.21
N ALA A 79 14.33 9.27 -11.91
CA ALA A 79 13.89 9.01 -13.28
C ALA A 79 12.37 8.78 -13.39
N PRO A 80 11.73 7.89 -12.63
CA PRO A 80 10.28 7.72 -12.72
C PRO A 80 9.50 8.96 -12.27
N LEU A 81 9.99 9.71 -11.28
CA LEU A 81 9.36 10.99 -10.89
C LEU A 81 9.54 12.07 -11.96
N ALA A 82 10.62 12.03 -12.74
CA ALA A 82 10.81 12.93 -13.87
C ALA A 82 9.78 12.68 -15.00
N HIS A 83 9.45 11.42 -15.28
CA HIS A 83 8.35 11.11 -16.21
C HIS A 83 7.01 11.67 -15.73
N ALA A 84 6.70 11.58 -14.42
CA ALA A 84 5.51 12.22 -13.88
C ALA A 84 5.54 13.74 -14.01
N ALA A 85 6.68 14.37 -13.72
CA ALA A 85 6.90 15.80 -13.80
C ALA A 85 6.87 16.32 -15.25
N ALA A 86 7.32 15.51 -16.21
CA ALA A 86 7.28 15.87 -17.65
C ALA A 86 5.85 16.14 -18.11
N VAL A 87 4.88 15.35 -17.68
CA VAL A 87 3.45 15.58 -17.99
C VAL A 87 2.98 16.92 -17.45
N MET A 88 3.39 17.29 -16.24
CA MET A 88 3.00 18.55 -15.61
C MET A 88 3.50 19.78 -16.36
N ILE A 89 4.63 19.68 -17.05
CA ILE A 89 5.17 20.75 -17.91
C ILE A 89 4.74 20.63 -19.38
N GLY A 90 3.77 19.73 -19.68
CA GLY A 90 3.23 19.54 -21.03
C GLY A 90 4.05 18.62 -21.94
N GLU A 91 5.02 17.88 -21.37
CA GLU A 91 5.87 16.93 -22.09
C GLU A 91 5.55 15.49 -21.69
N GLY A 92 6.29 14.51 -22.25
CA GLY A 92 6.04 13.11 -21.97
C GLY A 92 4.66 12.64 -22.43
N GLU A 93 4.13 11.62 -21.79
CA GLU A 93 2.85 11.00 -22.16
C GLU A 93 2.03 10.70 -20.90
N ALA A 94 0.70 10.70 -21.03
CA ALA A 94 -0.22 10.31 -19.98
C ALA A 94 -1.41 9.52 -20.51
N PHE A 95 -2.02 8.70 -19.68
CA PHE A 95 -3.34 8.14 -19.91
C PHE A 95 -4.41 9.11 -19.41
N HIS A 96 -5.44 9.33 -20.24
CA HIS A 96 -6.66 10.04 -19.88
C HIS A 96 -7.83 9.39 -20.62
N ASP A 97 -8.90 9.06 -19.92
CA ASP A 97 -10.08 8.32 -20.45
C ASP A 97 -9.70 7.08 -21.27
N GLY A 98 -8.75 6.28 -20.76
CA GLY A 98 -8.28 5.05 -21.40
C GLY A 98 -7.40 5.27 -22.64
N ARG A 99 -7.10 6.51 -23.03
CA ARG A 99 -6.25 6.85 -24.18
C ARG A 99 -4.88 7.32 -23.72
N ARG A 100 -3.83 6.85 -24.39
CA ARG A 100 -2.47 7.34 -24.22
C ARG A 100 -2.25 8.54 -25.14
N LEU A 101 -1.94 9.69 -24.57
CA LEU A 101 -1.83 10.98 -25.25
C LEU A 101 -0.51 11.67 -24.86
N PRO A 102 0.02 12.58 -25.72
CA PRO A 102 1.07 13.50 -25.31
C PRO A 102 0.66 14.29 -24.06
N GLY A 103 1.61 14.55 -23.14
CA GLY A 103 1.32 15.13 -21.82
C GLY A 103 0.52 16.44 -21.89
N GLY A 104 0.91 17.36 -22.76
CA GLY A 104 0.19 18.62 -22.93
C GLY A 104 -1.21 18.46 -23.54
N GLU A 105 -1.42 17.48 -24.41
CA GLU A 105 -2.73 17.14 -24.97
C GLU A 105 -3.63 16.51 -23.90
N SER A 106 -3.07 15.58 -23.13
CA SER A 106 -3.77 14.92 -22.03
C SER A 106 -4.27 15.92 -20.97
N LEU A 107 -3.41 16.88 -20.58
CA LEU A 107 -3.80 17.94 -19.65
C LEU A 107 -4.95 18.78 -20.24
N ARG A 108 -4.82 19.28 -21.49
CA ARG A 108 -5.87 20.09 -22.13
C ARG A 108 -7.18 19.32 -22.30
N ALA A 109 -7.12 18.04 -22.64
CA ALA A 109 -8.32 17.20 -22.73
C ALA A 109 -9.04 17.09 -21.39
N ALA A 110 -8.30 17.12 -20.28
CA ALA A 110 -8.83 17.18 -18.93
C ALA A 110 -9.20 18.60 -18.46
N GLY A 111 -9.06 19.63 -19.30
CA GLY A 111 -9.31 21.04 -18.92
C GLY A 111 -8.25 21.59 -17.96
N LEU A 112 -7.00 21.09 -18.06
CA LEU A 112 -5.84 21.52 -17.28
C LEU A 112 -4.78 22.15 -18.20
N GLU A 113 -3.99 23.06 -17.65
CA GLU A 113 -2.88 23.69 -18.38
C GLU A 113 -1.53 23.25 -17.81
N PRO A 114 -0.52 23.07 -18.68
CA PRO A 114 0.85 22.82 -18.24
C PRO A 114 1.39 23.98 -17.39
N ILE A 115 2.21 23.63 -16.39
CA ILE A 115 2.85 24.64 -15.52
C ILE A 115 4.26 24.96 -15.98
N VAL A 116 4.64 26.24 -15.88
CA VAL A 116 6.04 26.65 -15.99
C VAL A 116 6.66 26.61 -14.61
N LEU A 117 7.72 25.80 -14.43
CA LEU A 117 8.37 25.58 -13.15
C LEU A 117 9.15 26.79 -12.69
N ALA A 118 8.98 27.17 -11.44
CA ALA A 118 9.81 28.15 -10.75
C ALA A 118 11.09 27.50 -10.18
N ALA A 119 11.96 28.34 -9.61
CA ALA A 119 13.21 27.88 -8.99
C ALA A 119 12.95 26.78 -7.94
N LYS A 120 13.75 25.72 -7.97
CA LYS A 120 13.70 24.53 -7.08
C LYS A 120 12.51 23.58 -7.33
N GLU A 121 11.48 23.93 -8.09
CA GLU A 121 10.30 23.07 -8.28
C GLU A 121 10.63 21.81 -9.06
N GLY A 122 11.51 21.86 -10.07
CA GLY A 122 11.97 20.67 -10.78
C GLY A 122 12.61 19.66 -9.83
N LEU A 123 13.55 20.10 -9.00
CA LEU A 123 14.18 19.21 -8.01
C LEU A 123 13.18 18.70 -6.96
N ALA A 124 12.26 19.55 -6.50
CA ALA A 124 11.21 19.14 -5.56
C ALA A 124 10.29 18.05 -6.14
N LEU A 125 10.01 18.12 -7.45
CA LEU A 125 9.20 17.10 -8.15
C LEU A 125 9.92 15.76 -8.26
N ILE A 126 11.19 15.75 -8.67
CA ILE A 126 11.90 14.49 -8.93
C ILE A 126 12.56 13.88 -7.70
N ASN A 127 12.76 14.64 -6.62
CA ASN A 127 13.42 14.15 -5.41
C ASN A 127 12.39 13.55 -4.43
N GLY A 128 12.68 12.34 -3.97
CA GLY A 128 11.87 11.62 -2.99
C GLY A 128 11.70 10.14 -3.31
N THR A 129 11.09 9.41 -2.39
CA THR A 129 10.93 7.95 -2.43
C THR A 129 9.47 7.53 -2.71
N GLN A 130 8.72 8.37 -3.44
CA GLN A 130 7.29 8.11 -3.66
C GLN A 130 7.05 6.87 -4.52
N VAL A 131 7.91 6.62 -5.51
CA VAL A 131 7.77 5.43 -6.38
C VAL A 131 8.08 4.14 -5.62
N SER A 132 9.21 4.09 -4.93
CA SER A 132 9.57 2.94 -4.07
C SER A 132 8.49 2.65 -3.02
N THR A 133 7.93 3.71 -2.40
CA THR A 133 6.87 3.58 -1.40
C THR A 133 5.56 3.11 -2.03
N ALA A 134 5.18 3.62 -3.22
CA ALA A 134 3.99 3.20 -3.95
C ALA A 134 4.05 1.73 -4.37
N LEU A 135 5.19 1.30 -4.90
CA LEU A 135 5.42 -0.10 -5.26
C LEU A 135 5.35 -1.03 -4.05
N ALA A 136 5.94 -0.62 -2.92
CA ALA A 136 5.87 -1.38 -1.68
C ALA A 136 4.43 -1.46 -1.12
N LEU A 137 3.63 -0.39 -1.21
CA LEU A 137 2.22 -0.39 -0.84
C LEU A 137 1.39 -1.28 -1.76
N ALA A 138 1.59 -1.20 -3.08
CA ALA A 138 0.92 -2.07 -4.03
C ALA A 138 1.25 -3.55 -3.78
N GLY A 139 2.52 -3.86 -3.50
CA GLY A 139 2.97 -5.19 -3.10
C GLY A 139 2.30 -5.66 -1.81
N LEU A 140 2.24 -4.81 -0.79
CA LEU A 140 1.57 -5.11 0.48
C LEU A 140 0.09 -5.45 0.27
N PHE A 141 -0.65 -4.65 -0.49
CA PHE A 141 -2.07 -4.89 -0.76
C PHE A 141 -2.31 -6.20 -1.56
N ARG A 142 -1.42 -6.51 -2.51
CA ARG A 142 -1.47 -7.78 -3.25
C ARG A 142 -1.18 -8.97 -2.33
N ALA A 143 -0.18 -8.87 -1.46
CA ALA A 143 0.16 -9.91 -0.48
C ALA A 143 -0.95 -10.13 0.56
N GLU A 144 -1.61 -9.07 1.04
CA GLU A 144 -2.78 -9.21 1.91
C GLU A 144 -3.93 -9.96 1.22
N ARG A 145 -4.22 -9.65 -0.04
CA ARG A 145 -5.25 -10.38 -0.80
C ARG A 145 -4.89 -11.84 -0.98
N ALA A 146 -3.63 -12.12 -1.32
CA ALA A 146 -3.13 -13.49 -1.46
C ALA A 146 -3.22 -14.28 -0.14
N LEU A 147 -2.86 -13.66 0.99
CA LEU A 147 -2.99 -14.29 2.30
C LEU A 147 -4.44 -14.60 2.67
N ARG A 148 -5.37 -13.68 2.40
CA ARG A 148 -6.81 -13.93 2.63
C ARG A 148 -7.31 -15.10 1.78
N ALA A 149 -6.96 -15.12 0.49
CA ALA A 149 -7.29 -16.23 -0.39
C ALA A 149 -6.68 -17.55 0.12
N ALA A 150 -5.42 -17.52 0.59
CA ALA A 150 -4.75 -18.69 1.14
C ALA A 150 -5.44 -19.25 2.39
N ILE A 151 -5.97 -18.40 3.28
CA ILE A 151 -6.74 -18.84 4.45
C ILE A 151 -8.05 -19.53 4.02
N VAL A 152 -8.77 -18.95 3.06
CA VAL A 152 -10.02 -19.54 2.55
C VAL A 152 -9.74 -20.87 1.85
N THR A 153 -8.77 -20.91 0.93
CA THR A 153 -8.41 -22.15 0.23
C THR A 153 -7.81 -23.19 1.18
N GLY A 154 -7.13 -22.75 2.23
CA GLY A 154 -6.62 -23.61 3.29
C GLY A 154 -7.75 -24.28 4.08
N ALA A 155 -8.80 -23.54 4.43
CA ALA A 155 -10.00 -24.10 5.06
C ALA A 155 -10.68 -25.13 4.12
N LEU A 156 -10.89 -24.77 2.84
CA LEU A 156 -11.45 -25.68 1.83
C LEU A 156 -10.60 -26.95 1.67
N SER A 157 -9.27 -26.82 1.67
CA SER A 157 -8.38 -27.99 1.57
C SER A 157 -8.47 -28.88 2.80
N THR A 158 -8.60 -28.29 3.99
CA THR A 158 -8.80 -29.04 5.25
C THR A 158 -10.11 -29.82 5.20
N ASP A 159 -11.18 -29.18 4.76
CA ASP A 159 -12.51 -29.77 4.64
C ASP A 159 -12.52 -30.92 3.60
N ALA A 160 -12.04 -30.64 2.39
CA ALA A 160 -11.97 -31.62 1.29
C ALA A 160 -11.09 -32.84 1.61
N ALA A 161 -10.03 -32.65 2.39
CA ALA A 161 -9.16 -33.73 2.85
C ALA A 161 -9.71 -34.45 4.10
N MET A 162 -10.91 -34.11 4.56
CA MET A 162 -11.47 -34.58 5.84
C MET A 162 -10.49 -34.36 6.99
N GLY A 163 -9.86 -33.19 7.04
CA GLY A 163 -8.85 -32.84 8.02
C GLY A 163 -9.46 -32.44 9.38
N SER A 164 -8.71 -32.63 10.45
CA SER A 164 -9.13 -32.26 11.79
C SER A 164 -9.00 -30.78 12.04
N SER A 165 -10.00 -30.15 12.68
CA SER A 165 -9.91 -28.78 13.20
C SER A 165 -9.28 -28.67 14.60
N ALA A 166 -9.00 -29.81 15.25
CA ALA A 166 -8.38 -29.84 16.59
C ALA A 166 -7.07 -29.03 16.68
N PRO A 167 -6.16 -29.06 15.68
CA PRO A 167 -4.96 -28.22 15.70
C PRO A 167 -5.23 -26.72 15.69
N PHE A 168 -6.45 -26.30 15.36
CA PHE A 168 -6.86 -24.89 15.33
C PHE A 168 -7.51 -24.41 16.63
N ALA A 169 -7.58 -25.28 17.67
CA ALA A 169 -8.20 -24.97 18.95
C ALA A 169 -7.59 -23.71 19.59
N GLU A 170 -8.42 -22.91 20.23
CA GLU A 170 -8.03 -21.60 20.79
C GLU A 170 -6.96 -21.72 21.85
N GLU A 171 -7.07 -22.74 22.68
CA GLU A 171 -6.17 -23.01 23.80
C GLU A 171 -4.73 -23.22 23.31
N ILE A 172 -4.56 -24.00 22.23
CA ILE A 172 -3.25 -24.27 21.61
C ILE A 172 -2.62 -22.97 21.13
N GLN A 173 -3.39 -22.13 20.45
CA GLN A 173 -2.89 -20.89 19.86
C GLN A 173 -2.57 -19.85 20.95
N THR A 174 -3.40 -19.79 21.98
CA THR A 174 -3.21 -18.87 23.12
C THR A 174 -1.97 -19.21 23.92
N LEU A 175 -1.70 -20.50 24.16
CA LEU A 175 -0.47 -20.96 24.80
C LEU A 175 0.79 -20.56 24.03
N ARG A 176 0.73 -20.50 22.69
CA ARG A 176 1.84 -20.04 21.85
C ARG A 176 2.00 -18.51 21.85
N GLY A 177 0.92 -17.76 22.06
CA GLY A 177 0.92 -16.32 22.24
C GLY A 177 1.22 -15.48 20.99
N HIS A 178 1.36 -16.08 19.80
CA HIS A 178 1.60 -15.36 18.53
C HIS A 178 0.29 -14.81 17.97
N ARG A 179 0.18 -13.50 17.87
CA ARG A 179 -1.07 -12.82 17.50
C ARG A 179 -1.59 -13.24 16.11
N GLY A 180 -0.74 -13.27 15.09
CA GLY A 180 -1.13 -13.69 13.74
C GLY A 180 -1.62 -15.13 13.71
N GLN A 181 -0.96 -16.02 14.46
CA GLN A 181 -1.33 -17.42 14.58
C GLN A 181 -2.74 -17.58 15.22
N ILE A 182 -3.01 -16.86 16.31
CA ILE A 182 -4.30 -16.86 17.01
C ILE A 182 -5.43 -16.42 16.04
N GLU A 183 -5.19 -15.33 15.31
CA GLU A 183 -6.19 -14.76 14.40
C GLU A 183 -6.45 -15.68 13.19
N VAL A 184 -5.42 -16.25 12.60
CA VAL A 184 -5.58 -17.21 11.48
C VAL A 184 -6.32 -18.46 11.93
N ALA A 185 -5.98 -19.02 13.09
CA ALA A 185 -6.70 -20.18 13.63
C ALA A 185 -8.18 -19.87 13.90
N SER A 186 -8.48 -18.68 14.42
CA SER A 186 -9.86 -18.23 14.62
C SER A 186 -10.62 -18.14 13.29
N ALA A 187 -9.98 -17.60 12.25
CA ALA A 187 -10.58 -17.53 10.91
C ALA A 187 -10.83 -18.91 10.32
N LEU A 188 -9.88 -19.84 10.44
CA LEU A 188 -10.03 -21.21 9.96
C LEU A 188 -11.17 -21.94 10.68
N ARG A 189 -11.28 -21.80 12.01
CA ARG A 189 -12.40 -22.36 12.79
C ARG A 189 -13.75 -21.83 12.30
N ALA A 190 -13.85 -20.51 12.08
CA ALA A 190 -15.08 -19.89 11.60
C ALA A 190 -15.46 -20.33 10.18
N LEU A 191 -14.48 -20.57 9.30
CA LEU A 191 -14.72 -21.05 7.94
C LEU A 191 -15.13 -22.53 7.89
N LEU A 192 -14.71 -23.32 8.87
CA LEU A 192 -15.01 -24.77 8.97
C LEU A 192 -16.24 -25.05 9.85
N ASP A 193 -16.79 -24.04 10.50
CA ASP A 193 -17.96 -24.20 11.36
C ASP A 193 -19.18 -24.68 10.56
N GLY A 194 -19.88 -25.69 11.09
CA GLY A 194 -21.05 -26.28 10.44
C GLY A 194 -20.75 -27.19 9.24
N SER A 195 -19.49 -27.52 8.93
CA SER A 195 -19.16 -28.46 7.85
C SER A 195 -19.59 -29.88 8.19
N ALA A 196 -20.52 -30.42 7.38
CA ALA A 196 -20.97 -31.83 7.47
C ALA A 196 -19.85 -32.82 7.08
N ILE A 197 -18.95 -32.42 6.16
CA ILE A 197 -17.79 -33.24 5.77
C ILE A 197 -16.87 -33.42 6.96
N ARG A 198 -16.54 -32.33 7.66
CA ARG A 198 -15.70 -32.39 8.86
C ARG A 198 -16.33 -33.22 9.99
N GLU A 199 -17.62 -33.09 10.22
CA GLU A 199 -18.33 -33.87 11.27
C GLU A 199 -18.45 -35.36 10.93
N SER A 200 -18.45 -35.75 9.64
CA SER A 200 -18.62 -37.13 9.18
C SER A 200 -17.51 -38.09 9.65
N HIS A 201 -16.32 -37.59 9.98
CA HIS A 201 -15.14 -38.38 10.38
C HIS A 201 -14.61 -38.01 11.78
N ARG A 202 -15.44 -37.36 12.60
CA ARG A 202 -15.06 -36.96 13.95
C ARG A 202 -14.80 -38.17 14.88
N GLU A 203 -15.50 -39.26 14.62
CA GLU A 203 -15.33 -40.50 15.35
C GLU A 203 -14.83 -41.59 14.40
N ASN A 204 -14.03 -42.50 14.92
CA ASN A 204 -13.48 -43.66 14.18
C ASN A 204 -12.56 -43.28 13.00
N ASP A 205 -11.92 -42.10 13.03
CA ASP A 205 -10.92 -41.76 12.03
C ASP A 205 -9.66 -42.61 12.24
N PRO A 206 -9.22 -43.40 11.25
CA PRO A 206 -8.06 -44.28 11.37
C PRO A 206 -6.74 -43.47 11.38
N ARG A 207 -6.77 -42.20 11.04
CA ARG A 207 -5.57 -41.33 11.01
C ARG A 207 -5.24 -40.83 12.40
N VAL A 208 -3.98 -40.95 12.79
CA VAL A 208 -3.49 -40.42 14.06
C VAL A 208 -3.43 -38.88 14.05
N GLN A 209 -3.02 -38.31 12.92
CA GLN A 209 -2.96 -36.85 12.71
C GLN A 209 -2.87 -36.51 11.21
N ASP A 210 -3.30 -35.31 10.86
CA ASP A 210 -3.13 -34.75 9.51
C ASP A 210 -1.66 -34.37 9.23
N PRO A 211 -1.27 -34.31 7.96
CA PRO A 211 0.05 -33.79 7.56
C PRO A 211 0.22 -32.32 7.93
N TYR A 212 1.48 -31.89 8.05
CA TYR A 212 1.81 -30.51 8.44
C TYR A 212 1.18 -29.43 7.56
N CYS A 213 1.03 -29.69 6.25
CA CYS A 213 0.39 -28.75 5.31
C CYS A 213 -1.09 -28.47 5.65
N ILE A 214 -1.75 -29.35 6.36
CA ILE A 214 -3.12 -29.15 6.86
C ILE A 214 -3.09 -28.55 8.27
N ARG A 215 -2.41 -29.18 9.22
CA ARG A 215 -2.49 -28.80 10.63
C ARG A 215 -1.68 -27.60 11.06
N CYS A 216 -0.62 -27.23 10.31
CA CYS A 216 0.26 -26.09 10.65
C CYS A 216 -0.10 -24.79 9.90
N GLN A 217 -1.27 -24.69 9.30
CA GLN A 217 -1.73 -23.48 8.61
C GLN A 217 -1.73 -22.23 9.52
N PRO A 218 -2.20 -22.30 10.80
CA PRO A 218 -2.14 -21.14 11.69
C PRO A 218 -0.73 -20.62 11.93
N GLN A 219 0.25 -21.50 12.06
CA GLN A 219 1.64 -21.13 12.30
C GLN A 219 2.24 -20.43 11.06
N VAL A 220 2.05 -21.00 9.88
CA VAL A 220 2.64 -20.48 8.63
C VAL A 220 1.93 -19.18 8.20
N ALA A 221 0.61 -19.21 8.04
CA ALA A 221 -0.15 -18.05 7.62
C ALA A 221 -0.15 -16.95 8.68
N GLY A 222 -0.10 -17.30 9.96
CA GLY A 222 0.02 -16.37 11.07
C GLY A 222 1.34 -15.62 11.07
N ALA A 223 2.45 -16.30 10.84
CA ALA A 223 3.75 -15.66 10.67
C ALA A 223 3.76 -14.68 9.48
N CYS A 224 3.18 -15.07 8.34
CA CYS A 224 3.01 -14.18 7.20
C CYS A 224 2.17 -12.94 7.55
N LEU A 225 1.07 -13.10 8.28
CA LEU A 225 0.22 -12.00 8.73
C LEU A 225 0.98 -11.02 9.63
N ASP A 226 1.79 -11.51 10.55
CA ASP A 226 2.58 -10.65 11.44
C ASP A 226 3.67 -9.89 10.67
N LEU A 227 4.32 -10.51 9.67
CA LEU A 227 5.28 -9.85 8.78
C LEU A 227 4.61 -8.76 7.92
N LEU A 228 3.43 -9.03 7.34
CA LEU A 228 2.67 -8.03 6.58
C LEU A 228 2.29 -6.83 7.46
N ARG A 229 1.89 -7.07 8.70
CA ARG A 229 1.61 -6.01 9.67
C ARG A 229 2.83 -5.18 10.02
N GLN A 230 3.99 -5.82 10.14
CA GLN A 230 5.24 -5.11 10.36
C GLN A 230 5.60 -4.22 9.17
N ALA A 231 5.50 -4.75 7.95
CA ALA A 231 5.70 -3.98 6.72
C ALA A 231 4.72 -2.80 6.64
N ALA A 232 3.44 -3.02 6.94
CA ALA A 232 2.41 -1.98 6.96
C ALA A 232 2.75 -0.86 7.96
N ARG A 233 3.23 -1.20 9.17
CA ARG A 233 3.68 -0.19 10.16
C ARG A 233 4.84 0.64 9.63
N THR A 234 5.84 0.00 9.02
CA THR A 234 7.00 0.68 8.42
C THR A 234 6.59 1.63 7.29
N LEU A 235 5.70 1.18 6.39
CA LEU A 235 5.22 2.01 5.29
C LEU A 235 4.35 3.17 5.78
N ARG A 236 3.56 2.97 6.84
CA ARG A 236 2.77 4.03 7.48
C ARG A 236 3.68 5.13 8.06
N SER A 237 4.78 4.78 8.71
CA SER A 237 5.73 5.76 9.25
C SER A 237 6.44 6.54 8.15
N ARG A 238 6.76 5.92 7.01
CA ARG A 238 7.32 6.61 5.83
C ARG A 238 6.34 7.61 5.21
N ARG A 239 5.05 7.31 5.23
CA ARG A 239 4.00 8.20 4.75
C ARG A 239 3.90 9.48 5.60
N MET A 240 4.23 9.39 6.89
CA MET A 240 4.16 10.49 7.85
C MET A 240 5.44 10.58 8.68
N PRO A 241 6.60 10.98 8.12
CA PRO A 241 7.74 11.30 8.96
C PRO A 241 7.36 12.49 9.86
N PRO A 242 7.73 12.51 11.14
CA PRO A 242 7.58 13.69 11.97
C PRO A 242 8.36 14.85 11.34
N PRO A 243 7.92 16.10 11.50
CA PRO A 243 8.67 17.26 11.01
C PRO A 243 10.04 17.25 11.66
N THR A 244 11.09 17.21 10.85
CA THR A 244 12.49 17.18 11.31
C THR A 244 13.01 18.54 11.71
N THR A 245 12.18 19.60 11.65
CA THR A 245 12.51 20.95 12.14
C THR A 245 11.25 21.62 12.70
N PRO A 246 11.31 22.29 13.86
CA PRO A 246 10.20 23.10 14.34
C PRO A 246 10.06 24.32 13.43
N SER A 247 9.12 24.30 12.49
CA SER A 247 8.74 25.53 11.81
C SER A 247 7.70 26.25 12.67
N SER A 248 8.09 27.41 13.15
CA SER A 248 7.18 28.40 13.73
C SER A 248 6.32 29.02 12.64
N SER A 249 5.32 28.29 12.12
CA SER A 249 4.25 28.88 11.31
C SER A 249 3.03 27.99 11.26
N ARG A 250 2.00 28.55 11.73
CA ARG A 250 0.61 28.17 11.91
C ARG A 250 -0.02 27.26 10.84
N THR A 251 -0.61 26.18 11.34
CA THR A 251 -1.89 25.55 10.95
C THR A 251 -2.39 25.73 9.52
N ALA A 252 -2.24 24.68 8.69
CA ALA A 252 -3.13 24.45 7.58
C ALA A 252 -4.12 23.30 7.93
N PRO A 253 -5.42 23.41 7.61
CA PRO A 253 -6.49 22.52 8.10
C PRO A 253 -6.72 21.28 7.21
N TRP A 254 -5.68 20.50 6.92
CA TRP A 254 -5.81 19.30 6.06
C TRP A 254 -5.52 17.98 6.77
N SER A 255 -5.56 17.98 8.10
CA SER A 255 -5.37 16.76 8.86
C SER A 255 -6.72 16.15 9.20
N ARG A 256 -7.26 15.22 8.42
CA ARG A 256 -8.12 14.12 8.88
C ARG A 256 -8.97 13.38 7.83
N ALA A 257 -8.85 13.64 6.55
CA ALA A 257 -9.76 13.05 5.56
C ALA A 257 -9.09 12.15 4.51
N ALA A 258 -8.10 11.35 4.87
CA ALA A 258 -7.59 10.35 3.92
C ALA A 258 -7.14 9.09 4.63
N ILE A 259 -7.93 8.03 4.40
CA ILE A 259 -7.62 6.61 4.59
C ILE A 259 -7.68 6.17 6.06
N SER A 260 -8.87 6.20 6.65
CA SER A 260 -9.31 5.16 7.55
C SER A 260 -9.94 4.04 6.70
N THR A 261 -9.13 3.16 6.12
CA THR A 261 -9.66 1.84 5.79
C THR A 261 -9.90 1.13 7.11
N PRO A 262 -11.14 0.73 7.42
CA PRO A 262 -11.39 -0.13 8.57
C PRO A 262 -10.52 -1.38 8.39
N SER A 263 -9.89 -1.87 9.45
CA SER A 263 -9.25 -3.18 9.41
C SER A 263 -10.32 -4.18 8.96
N PRO A 264 -10.11 -4.93 7.87
CA PRO A 264 -11.11 -5.90 7.41
C PRO A 264 -11.23 -7.12 8.35
N TRP A 265 -10.45 -7.12 9.42
CA TRP A 265 -10.52 -8.12 10.48
C TRP A 265 -11.26 -7.52 11.67
N PRO A 266 -12.42 -8.08 12.08
CA PRO A 266 -13.04 -7.70 13.33
C PRO A 266 -12.06 -7.96 14.47
N SER A 267 -11.75 -6.96 15.26
CA SER A 267 -11.02 -7.15 16.51
C SER A 267 -11.91 -8.03 17.42
N PRO A 268 -11.42 -9.16 17.92
CA PRO A 268 -12.18 -9.96 18.87
C PRO A 268 -12.50 -9.08 20.10
N PRO A 269 -13.72 -9.17 20.66
CA PRO A 269 -14.07 -8.43 21.86
C PRO A 269 -13.10 -8.82 22.99
N ILE A 270 -12.51 -7.82 23.60
CA ILE A 270 -11.71 -7.99 24.82
C ILE A 270 -12.67 -8.50 25.91
N ARG A 271 -12.71 -9.81 26.13
CA ARG A 271 -13.40 -10.38 27.30
C ARG A 271 -12.65 -9.90 28.54
N SER A 272 -13.32 -9.08 29.36
CA SER A 272 -12.85 -8.73 30.69
C SER A 272 -12.51 -10.01 31.45
N ARG A 273 -11.28 -10.10 31.98
CA ARG A 273 -10.85 -11.17 32.88
C ARG A 273 -11.76 -11.15 34.12
N SER A 274 -12.72 -12.05 34.16
CA SER A 274 -13.37 -12.39 35.40
C SER A 274 -12.32 -13.01 36.33
N ARG A 275 -12.24 -12.46 37.52
CA ARG A 275 -11.32 -12.91 38.61
C ARG A 275 -11.58 -14.39 38.88
N LEU A 276 -10.52 -15.20 38.82
CA LEU A 276 -10.53 -16.54 39.40
C LEU A 276 -10.77 -16.42 40.93
N PRO A 277 -11.64 -17.24 41.51
CA PRO A 277 -11.78 -17.27 42.95
C PRO A 277 -10.49 -17.85 43.56
N ARG A 278 -9.97 -17.19 44.60
CA ARG A 278 -8.92 -17.74 45.47
C ARG A 278 -9.56 -18.86 46.25
N SER A 279 -9.14 -20.09 45.98
CA SER A 279 -9.41 -21.23 46.87
C SER A 279 -8.54 -21.13 48.12
N ALA A 280 -9.19 -21.29 49.26
CA ALA A 280 -8.62 -21.41 50.58
C ALA A 280 -7.77 -22.71 50.71
#